data_389408c86cf443c11e4afba291b32c01
#
_entry.id   389408c86cf443c11e4afba291b32c01
#
_cell.length_a   1.000
_cell.length_b   1.000
_cell.length_c   1.000
_cell.angle_alpha   90.00
_cell.angle_beta   90.00
_cell.angle_gamma   90.00
#
_symmetry.space_group_name_H-M   'P 1'
#
loop_
_entity.id
_entity.type
_entity.pdbx_description
1 polymer ?
#
loop_
_entity_poly.entity_id
_entity_poly.type
_entity_poly.pdbx_seq_one_letter_code
_entity_poly.pdbx_strand_id
1 'polypeptide(L)'
;MGWKQVLVLANDEVELLITLDVGPRVISYRHQSGLNLFKTFDDQLGKSSEPDWQIRGGHRLWIAPETTSSYFPDNQPVLFSLIGENHVRLRTPAETESGIEKELEIVLDEKTSRVTINHSITAARTSTSDIALWGLTVFKPGGKAVIPMPPRSLHPNDLSPTKKKPGNDAGLDLLPNRSISLWAYTDLSDPRFKWYEDRLEISQHANMASTKLGLLHQMKTAHYEVDGYRFSKTIDYRKDATYPDGNCNLEIFTDG
;
A
#
# COMPACT_ATOMS: atom_id res chain seq x y z
N MET A 1 0.57 -13.84 18.32
CA MET A 1 1.50 -12.89 17.64
C MET A 1 2.74 -12.55 18.47
N GLY A 2 2.84 -12.96 19.73
CA GLY A 2 4.04 -12.80 20.58
C GLY A 2 4.13 -11.48 21.34
N TRP A 3 3.54 -10.39 20.85
CA TRP A 3 3.48 -9.13 21.61
C TRP A 3 2.49 -9.22 22.78
N LYS A 4 2.79 -8.49 23.86
CA LYS A 4 1.98 -8.49 25.08
C LYS A 4 0.69 -7.70 24.89
N GLN A 5 0.74 -6.62 24.12
CA GLN A 5 -0.39 -5.73 23.87
C GLN A 5 -0.74 -5.71 22.40
N VAL A 6 -1.92 -6.22 22.10
CA VAL A 6 -2.51 -6.24 20.77
C VAL A 6 -3.97 -5.79 20.89
N LEU A 7 -4.36 -4.80 20.12
CA LEU A 7 -5.75 -4.40 20.00
C LEU A 7 -6.44 -5.25 18.94
N VAL A 8 -7.65 -5.67 19.23
CA VAL A 8 -8.50 -6.42 18.31
C VAL A 8 -9.68 -5.54 17.89
N LEU A 9 -9.87 -5.36 16.59
CA LEU A 9 -11.14 -4.88 16.03
C LEU A 9 -11.76 -6.03 15.24
N ALA A 10 -13.02 -6.34 15.50
CA ALA A 10 -13.70 -7.45 14.86
C ALA A 10 -15.18 -7.17 14.67
N ASN A 11 -15.76 -7.75 13.63
CA ASN A 11 -17.19 -7.87 13.38
C ASN A 11 -17.50 -9.30 12.92
N ASP A 12 -18.71 -9.57 12.43
CA ASP A 12 -19.10 -10.90 11.98
C ASP A 12 -18.34 -11.41 10.74
N GLU A 13 -17.71 -10.51 9.98
CA GLU A 13 -17.01 -10.82 8.74
C GLU A 13 -15.48 -11.00 8.94
N VAL A 14 -14.85 -10.07 9.65
CA VAL A 14 -13.38 -9.98 9.72
C VAL A 14 -12.87 -9.62 11.10
N GLU A 15 -11.60 -9.95 11.31
CA GLU A 15 -10.81 -9.58 12.49
C GLU A 15 -9.52 -8.90 12.06
N LEU A 16 -9.20 -7.80 12.74
CA LEU A 16 -7.92 -7.10 12.65
C LEU A 16 -7.16 -7.25 13.97
N LEU A 17 -5.86 -7.51 13.88
CA LEU A 17 -4.94 -7.42 15.02
C LEU A 17 -4.00 -6.24 14.80
N ILE A 18 -3.93 -5.35 15.79
CA ILE A 18 -3.15 -4.11 15.75
C ILE A 18 -2.14 -4.15 16.88
N THR A 19 -0.84 -4.00 16.56
CA THR A 19 0.23 -4.01 17.56
C THR A 19 0.26 -2.69 18.34
N LEU A 20 0.46 -2.78 19.66
CA LEU A 20 0.61 -1.64 20.56
C LEU A 20 2.02 -1.52 21.15
N ASP A 21 2.77 -2.61 21.19
CA ASP A 21 4.17 -2.61 21.67
C ASP A 21 5.14 -2.04 20.64
N VAL A 22 4.75 -2.05 19.37
CA VAL A 22 5.53 -1.56 18.21
C VAL A 22 4.59 -0.98 17.15
N GLY A 23 5.02 -0.06 16.34
CA GLY A 23 4.23 0.43 15.22
C GLY A 23 3.87 1.90 15.29
N PRO A 24 2.66 2.33 14.85
CA PRO A 24 1.39 1.57 14.68
C PRO A 24 1.37 0.67 13.45
N ARG A 25 0.74 -0.50 13.60
CA ARG A 25 0.73 -1.52 12.55
C ARG A 25 -0.49 -2.43 12.66
N VAL A 26 -1.22 -2.65 11.56
CA VAL A 26 -2.19 -3.75 11.44
C VAL A 26 -1.42 -5.00 11.02
N ILE A 27 -1.15 -5.89 11.97
CA ILE A 27 -0.32 -7.08 11.72
C ILE A 27 -1.11 -8.25 11.15
N SER A 28 -2.42 -8.25 11.33
CA SER A 28 -3.31 -9.28 10.79
C SER A 28 -4.61 -8.65 10.30
N TYR A 29 -5.06 -9.11 9.16
CA TYR A 29 -6.39 -8.90 8.62
C TYR A 29 -6.88 -10.22 8.05
N ARG A 30 -7.92 -10.77 8.61
CA ARG A 30 -8.45 -12.09 8.25
C ARG A 30 -9.97 -12.13 8.28
N HIS A 31 -10.56 -12.94 7.42
CA HIS A 31 -11.93 -13.38 7.59
C HIS A 31 -12.03 -14.22 8.86
N GLN A 32 -13.16 -14.22 9.57
CA GLN A 32 -13.36 -14.84 10.89
C GLN A 32 -12.74 -16.25 11.04
N SER A 33 -12.94 -17.12 10.08
CA SER A 33 -12.39 -18.49 10.05
C SER A 33 -11.21 -18.66 9.08
N GLY A 34 -10.72 -17.57 8.51
CA GLY A 34 -9.76 -17.58 7.40
C GLY A 34 -8.32 -17.39 7.82
N LEU A 35 -7.48 -17.38 6.81
CA LEU A 35 -6.05 -17.11 6.94
C LEU A 35 -5.80 -15.61 7.06
N ASN A 36 -4.71 -15.24 7.74
CA ASN A 36 -4.20 -13.87 7.68
C ASN A 36 -3.76 -13.55 6.25
N LEU A 37 -4.33 -12.52 5.64
CA LEU A 37 -3.97 -12.09 4.29
C LEU A 37 -2.65 -11.30 4.27
N PHE A 38 -2.16 -10.87 5.43
CA PHE A 38 -0.90 -10.17 5.56
C PHE A 38 0.23 -11.15 5.92
N LYS A 39 1.42 -10.90 5.40
CA LYS A 39 2.62 -11.60 5.82
C LYS A 39 3.04 -11.13 7.19
N THR A 40 3.48 -12.08 8.01
CA THR A 40 4.25 -11.86 9.23
C THR A 40 5.60 -12.56 9.10
N PHE A 41 6.58 -12.12 9.86
CA PHE A 41 7.93 -12.71 9.90
C PHE A 41 8.12 -13.34 11.27
N ASP A 42 8.16 -14.65 11.32
CA ASP A 42 8.15 -15.42 12.58
C ASP A 42 9.33 -15.09 13.50
N ASP A 43 10.48 -14.78 12.91
CA ASP A 43 11.69 -14.38 13.60
C ASP A 43 11.59 -12.96 14.22
N GLN A 44 10.59 -12.18 13.85
CA GLN A 44 10.36 -10.81 14.32
C GLN A 44 9.11 -10.67 15.20
N LEU A 45 8.28 -11.71 15.29
CA LEU A 45 7.07 -11.70 16.11
C LEU A 45 7.39 -11.54 17.60
N GLY A 46 6.67 -10.64 18.26
CA GLY A 46 6.80 -10.38 19.69
C GLY A 46 8.07 -9.61 20.09
N LYS A 47 8.93 -9.27 19.16
CA LYS A 47 10.15 -8.49 19.42
C LYS A 47 9.88 -6.99 19.34
N SER A 48 10.66 -6.23 20.11
CA SER A 48 10.61 -4.77 20.19
C SER A 48 11.97 -4.22 20.63
N SER A 49 12.19 -2.95 20.42
CA SER A 49 13.40 -2.24 20.85
C SER A 49 14.70 -2.72 20.17
N GLU A 50 14.61 -3.32 19.00
CA GLU A 50 15.77 -3.62 18.18
C GLU A 50 16.44 -2.31 17.72
N PRO A 51 17.79 -2.27 17.62
CA PRO A 51 18.50 -1.07 17.16
C PRO A 51 18.23 -0.76 15.69
N ASP A 52 17.99 -1.79 14.89
CA ASP A 52 17.78 -1.69 13.46
C ASP A 52 16.31 -1.83 13.09
N TRP A 53 15.96 -1.21 11.97
CA TRP A 53 14.63 -1.31 11.40
C TRP A 53 14.26 -2.76 11.04
N GLN A 54 13.00 -3.12 11.33
CA GLN A 54 12.45 -4.45 11.04
C GLN A 54 11.20 -4.34 10.17
N ILE A 55 11.08 -5.18 9.14
CA ILE A 55 9.92 -5.18 8.25
C ILE A 55 8.63 -5.60 8.94
N ARG A 56 8.66 -6.59 9.82
CA ARG A 56 7.57 -7.18 10.63
C ARG A 56 6.32 -7.63 9.84
N GLY A 57 6.08 -7.08 8.66
CA GLY A 57 4.91 -7.35 7.84
C GLY A 57 3.68 -6.50 8.18
N GLY A 58 2.50 -6.93 7.73
CA GLY A 58 1.25 -6.21 7.93
C GLY A 58 1.11 -4.93 7.14
N HIS A 59 0.23 -4.04 7.61
CA HIS A 59 0.02 -2.71 7.04
C HIS A 59 0.53 -1.62 7.99
N ARG A 60 1.26 -0.64 7.46
CA ARG A 60 1.87 0.46 8.20
C ARG A 60 1.95 1.74 7.38
N LEU A 61 2.14 2.87 8.06
CA LEU A 61 2.50 4.14 7.43
C LEU A 61 4.02 4.28 7.39
N TRP A 62 4.52 4.61 6.21
CA TRP A 62 5.89 5.00 5.96
C TRP A 62 5.96 6.36 5.26
N ILE A 63 7.14 6.80 4.87
CA ILE A 63 7.36 8.05 4.14
C ILE A 63 8.02 7.78 2.79
N ALA A 64 7.61 8.49 1.78
CA ALA A 64 8.22 8.50 0.46
C ALA A 64 8.79 9.90 0.15
N PRO A 65 9.83 10.04 -0.70
CA PRO A 65 10.57 8.96 -1.35
C PRO A 65 11.38 8.10 -0.38
N GLU A 66 11.67 6.86 -0.76
CA GLU A 66 12.47 5.95 0.03
C GLU A 66 13.93 6.42 0.12
N THR A 67 14.42 6.64 1.33
CA THR A 67 15.79 7.09 1.64
C THR A 67 16.30 6.35 2.86
N THR A 68 17.59 6.48 3.19
CA THR A 68 18.13 5.89 4.42
C THR A 68 17.43 6.38 5.68
N SER A 69 16.95 7.64 5.70
CA SER A 69 16.20 8.20 6.83
C SER A 69 14.77 7.65 6.96
N SER A 70 14.21 7.02 5.92
CA SER A 70 12.91 6.36 6.04
C SER A 70 12.96 5.06 6.86
N TYR A 71 14.15 4.49 7.08
CA TYR A 71 14.37 3.25 7.84
C TYR A 71 14.48 3.50 9.36
N PHE A 72 13.75 4.48 9.87
CA PHE A 72 13.66 4.69 11.31
C PHE A 72 12.92 3.51 11.97
N PRO A 73 13.48 2.90 13.05
CA PRO A 73 12.83 1.79 13.74
C PRO A 73 11.52 2.23 14.40
N ASP A 74 10.38 1.75 13.92
CA ASP A 74 9.05 1.94 14.53
C ASP A 74 8.79 0.84 15.59
N ASN A 75 9.70 0.71 16.55
CA ASN A 75 9.79 -0.39 17.50
C ASN A 75 9.51 0.02 18.97
N GLN A 76 8.87 1.16 19.15
CA GLN A 76 8.44 1.67 20.45
C GLN A 76 6.94 1.51 20.65
N PRO A 77 6.45 1.44 21.89
CA PRO A 77 5.02 1.43 22.17
C PRO A 77 4.30 2.65 21.58
N VAL A 78 3.11 2.42 21.09
CA VAL A 78 2.26 3.45 20.49
C VAL A 78 1.24 3.98 21.51
N LEU A 79 0.91 5.25 21.39
CA LEU A 79 -0.23 5.86 22.06
C LEU A 79 -1.49 5.51 21.29
N PHE A 80 -2.55 5.10 21.98
CA PHE A 80 -3.83 4.83 21.33
C PHE A 80 -5.02 5.40 22.09
N SER A 81 -6.09 5.65 21.37
CA SER A 81 -7.38 6.10 21.91
C SER A 81 -8.50 5.36 21.20
N LEU A 82 -9.37 4.74 21.96
CA LEU A 82 -10.62 4.19 21.45
C LEU A 82 -11.61 5.34 21.25
N ILE A 83 -12.03 5.57 20.02
CA ILE A 83 -13.00 6.61 19.65
C ILE A 83 -14.41 6.04 19.62
N GLY A 84 -14.51 4.76 19.31
CA GLY A 84 -15.74 3.97 19.28
C GLY A 84 -15.44 2.47 19.37
N GLU A 85 -16.45 1.65 19.30
CA GLU A 85 -16.32 0.19 19.40
C GLU A 85 -15.40 -0.37 18.29
N ASN A 86 -15.57 0.11 17.07
CA ASN A 86 -14.79 -0.29 15.89
C ASN A 86 -13.91 0.85 15.35
N HIS A 87 -13.54 1.81 16.17
CA HIS A 87 -12.82 3.02 15.79
C HIS A 87 -11.70 3.32 16.77
N VAL A 88 -10.46 3.30 16.28
CA VAL A 88 -9.25 3.55 17.08
C VAL A 88 -8.32 4.53 16.37
N ARG A 89 -7.64 5.36 17.15
CA ARG A 89 -6.54 6.22 16.71
C ARG A 89 -5.27 5.78 17.42
N LEU A 90 -4.20 5.61 16.64
CA LEU A 90 -2.88 5.19 17.12
C LEU A 90 -1.84 6.19 16.64
N ARG A 91 -0.92 6.59 17.50
CA ARG A 91 0.12 7.56 17.20
C ARG A 91 1.47 7.11 17.77
N THR A 92 2.55 7.29 16.99
CA THR A 92 3.91 7.14 17.50
C THR A 92 4.31 8.33 18.36
N PRO A 93 5.24 8.16 19.31
CA PRO A 93 6.07 9.29 19.75
C PRO A 93 6.81 9.90 18.55
N ALA A 94 7.22 11.17 18.70
CA ALA A 94 8.04 11.80 17.66
C ALA A 94 9.38 11.04 17.51
N GLU A 95 9.73 10.72 16.28
CA GLU A 95 11.01 10.09 15.95
C GLU A 95 12.15 11.04 16.31
N THR A 96 13.18 10.53 16.98
CA THR A 96 14.27 11.36 17.51
C THR A 96 15.08 12.08 16.44
N GLU A 97 15.28 11.45 15.29
CA GLU A 97 16.07 11.99 14.18
C GLU A 97 15.25 12.90 13.27
N SER A 98 14.12 12.42 12.79
CA SER A 98 13.27 13.14 11.82
C SER A 98 12.32 14.14 12.49
N GLY A 99 11.96 13.93 13.75
CA GLY A 99 10.91 14.67 14.44
C GLY A 99 9.51 14.37 13.89
N ILE A 100 9.34 13.26 13.19
CA ILE A 100 8.07 12.86 12.58
C ILE A 100 7.25 12.05 13.59
N GLU A 101 5.99 12.39 13.72
CA GLU A 101 4.95 11.57 14.35
C GLU A 101 4.07 10.95 13.28
N LYS A 102 3.82 9.65 13.38
CA LYS A 102 2.93 8.91 12.47
C LYS A 102 1.64 8.57 13.19
N GLU A 103 0.52 8.77 12.52
CA GLU A 103 -0.79 8.43 13.05
C GLU A 103 -1.56 7.55 12.07
N LEU A 104 -2.22 6.52 12.60
CA LEU A 104 -3.24 5.73 11.93
C LEU A 104 -4.56 5.90 12.66
N GLU A 105 -5.58 6.35 11.96
CA GLU A 105 -6.95 6.30 12.43
C GLU A 105 -7.69 5.21 11.65
N ILE A 106 -8.12 4.15 12.37
CA ILE A 106 -8.64 2.92 11.79
C ILE A 106 -10.11 2.77 12.17
N VAL A 107 -10.94 2.61 11.16
CA VAL A 107 -12.38 2.34 11.31
C VAL A 107 -12.69 1.03 10.61
N LEU A 108 -13.17 0.05 11.36
CA LEU A 108 -13.78 -1.17 10.82
C LEU A 108 -15.29 -0.94 10.65
N ASP A 109 -15.79 -1.18 9.44
CA ASP A 109 -17.24 -1.14 9.19
C ASP A 109 -17.96 -2.17 10.06
N GLU A 110 -19.13 -1.82 10.59
CA GLU A 110 -19.85 -2.68 11.53
C GLU A 110 -20.33 -4.01 10.92
N LYS A 111 -20.58 -4.04 9.60
CA LYS A 111 -21.30 -5.15 8.92
C LYS A 111 -20.53 -5.76 7.76
N THR A 112 -19.49 -5.10 7.30
CA THR A 112 -18.73 -5.54 6.11
C THR A 112 -17.25 -5.69 6.42
N SER A 113 -16.53 -6.34 5.54
CA SER A 113 -15.06 -6.49 5.63
C SER A 113 -14.29 -5.21 5.34
N ARG A 114 -14.96 -4.06 5.18
CA ARG A 114 -14.31 -2.79 4.86
C ARG A 114 -13.59 -2.19 6.06
N VAL A 115 -12.34 -1.81 5.84
CA VAL A 115 -11.52 -1.06 6.79
C VAL A 115 -11.11 0.26 6.14
N THR A 116 -11.38 1.36 6.81
CA THR A 116 -10.88 2.68 6.43
C THR A 116 -9.70 3.04 7.31
N ILE A 117 -8.58 3.41 6.71
CA ILE A 117 -7.39 3.85 7.44
C ILE A 117 -7.01 5.24 6.96
N ASN A 118 -7.15 6.24 7.83
CA ASN A 118 -6.62 7.58 7.62
C ASN A 118 -5.18 7.61 8.13
N HIS A 119 -4.28 8.01 7.27
CA HIS A 119 -2.86 8.14 7.56
C HIS A 119 -2.52 9.61 7.74
N SER A 120 -1.79 9.93 8.80
CA SER A 120 -1.32 11.30 9.05
C SER A 120 0.14 11.31 9.47
N ILE A 121 0.86 12.32 9.04
CA ILE A 121 2.22 12.64 9.49
C ILE A 121 2.20 14.06 10.03
N THR A 122 2.75 14.23 11.22
CA THR A 122 3.01 15.54 11.80
C THR A 122 4.51 15.70 11.97
N ALA A 123 5.07 16.78 11.43
CA ALA A 123 6.47 17.12 11.63
C ALA A 123 6.60 18.05 12.84
N ALA A 124 7.30 17.62 13.89
CA ALA A 124 7.58 18.43 15.07
C ALA A 124 8.67 19.50 14.82
N ARG A 125 9.39 19.38 13.70
CA ARG A 125 10.41 20.32 13.24
C ARG A 125 10.13 20.75 11.80
N THR A 126 10.50 21.98 11.47
CA THR A 126 10.44 22.45 10.08
C THR A 126 11.38 21.61 9.24
N SER A 127 10.83 20.78 8.36
CA SER A 127 11.58 20.03 7.37
C SER A 127 11.61 20.83 6.08
N THR A 128 12.76 20.83 5.40
CA THR A 128 12.91 21.40 4.05
C THR A 128 12.69 20.35 2.96
N SER A 129 12.45 19.10 3.35
CA SER A 129 12.27 17.98 2.41
C SER A 129 10.78 17.75 2.16
N ASP A 130 10.44 17.63 0.89
CA ASP A 130 9.11 17.17 0.48
C ASP A 130 9.01 15.68 0.79
N ILE A 131 8.01 15.31 1.59
CA ILE A 131 7.69 13.93 1.92
C ILE A 131 6.22 13.64 1.58
N ALA A 132 5.94 12.39 1.22
CA ALA A 132 4.59 11.91 1.01
C ALA A 132 4.25 10.75 1.95
N LEU A 133 2.96 10.60 2.25
CA LEU A 133 2.43 9.48 3.00
C LEU A 133 2.54 8.20 2.15
N TRP A 134 3.12 7.16 2.73
CA TRP A 134 3.27 5.87 2.05
C TRP A 134 2.68 4.74 2.88
N GLY A 135 1.45 4.35 2.57
CA GLY A 135 0.75 3.24 3.22
C GLY A 135 1.19 1.89 2.65
N LEU A 136 2.16 1.23 3.29
CA LEU A 136 2.67 -0.08 2.90
C LEU A 136 1.81 -1.22 3.41
N THR A 137 1.58 -2.23 2.55
CA THR A 137 0.92 -3.48 2.94
C THR A 137 1.75 -4.65 2.44
N VAL A 138 2.18 -5.52 3.35
CA VAL A 138 2.92 -6.75 3.02
C VAL A 138 1.95 -7.91 3.04
N PHE A 139 1.71 -8.51 1.88
CA PHE A 139 0.75 -9.59 1.73
C PHE A 139 1.38 -10.97 1.94
N LYS A 140 0.54 -11.93 2.29
CA LYS A 140 0.89 -13.36 2.33
C LYS A 140 1.46 -13.79 0.99
N PRO A 141 2.59 -14.52 0.95
CA PRO A 141 3.20 -14.97 -0.32
C PRO A 141 2.32 -15.95 -1.08
N GLY A 142 2.65 -16.15 -2.37
CA GLY A 142 1.99 -17.08 -3.27
C GLY A 142 0.82 -16.51 -4.06
N GLY A 143 0.53 -15.21 -3.88
CA GLY A 143 -0.54 -14.54 -4.60
C GLY A 143 -0.07 -13.70 -5.78
N LYS A 144 -0.97 -12.89 -6.27
CA LYS A 144 -0.70 -11.94 -7.35
C LYS A 144 -1.38 -10.59 -7.11
N ALA A 145 -0.69 -9.51 -7.44
CA ALA A 145 -1.28 -8.19 -7.56
C ALA A 145 -1.98 -8.07 -8.91
N VAL A 146 -3.19 -7.51 -8.91
CA VAL A 146 -4.00 -7.22 -10.10
C VAL A 146 -4.30 -5.73 -10.10
N ILE A 147 -3.77 -5.03 -11.08
CA ILE A 147 -3.82 -3.57 -11.17
C ILE A 147 -4.62 -3.20 -12.41
N PRO A 148 -5.87 -2.74 -12.26
CA PRO A 148 -6.65 -2.23 -13.39
C PRO A 148 -5.95 -1.07 -14.07
N MET A 149 -6.00 -1.04 -15.39
CA MET A 149 -5.43 0.01 -16.22
C MET A 149 -6.52 0.86 -16.85
N PRO A 150 -6.25 2.13 -17.18
CA PRO A 150 -7.14 2.91 -18.02
C PRO A 150 -7.49 2.19 -19.30
N PRO A 151 -8.72 2.32 -19.81
CA PRO A 151 -9.13 1.68 -21.06
C PRO A 151 -8.20 2.03 -22.21
N ARG A 152 -7.94 1.06 -23.07
CA ARG A 152 -7.28 1.32 -24.35
C ARG A 152 -8.22 2.09 -25.27
N SER A 153 -7.72 3.13 -25.91
CA SER A 153 -8.38 3.78 -27.03
C SER A 153 -7.69 3.40 -28.34
N LEU A 154 -8.44 3.39 -29.43
CA LEU A 154 -7.88 3.25 -30.77
C LEU A 154 -7.24 4.57 -31.20
N HIS A 155 -6.15 4.48 -31.95
CA HIS A 155 -5.59 5.68 -32.56
C HIS A 155 -6.65 6.37 -33.46
N PRO A 156 -6.75 7.69 -33.47
CA PRO A 156 -7.79 8.40 -34.24
C PRO A 156 -7.87 8.03 -35.72
N ASN A 157 -6.76 7.62 -36.30
CA ASN A 157 -6.72 7.15 -37.70
C ASN A 157 -7.37 5.79 -37.91
N ASP A 158 -7.46 4.96 -36.86
CA ASP A 158 -8.06 3.62 -36.93
C ASP A 158 -9.57 3.64 -36.63
N LEU A 159 -10.10 4.82 -36.30
CA LEU A 159 -11.52 5.00 -36.05
C LEU A 159 -12.28 5.09 -37.36
N SER A 160 -13.40 4.38 -37.44
CA SER A 160 -14.37 4.56 -38.52
C SER A 160 -14.78 6.05 -38.61
N PRO A 161 -14.99 6.60 -39.83
CA PRO A 161 -15.40 7.99 -40.00
C PRO A 161 -16.63 8.39 -39.18
N THR A 162 -17.54 7.44 -38.91
CA THR A 162 -18.73 7.66 -38.07
C THR A 162 -18.45 7.70 -36.58
N LYS A 163 -17.26 7.28 -36.14
CA LYS A 163 -16.82 7.30 -34.71
C LYS A 163 -15.81 8.42 -34.42
N LYS A 164 -15.38 9.16 -35.43
CA LYS A 164 -14.53 10.34 -35.22
C LYS A 164 -15.36 11.43 -34.53
N LYS A 165 -14.99 11.76 -33.30
CA LYS A 165 -15.61 12.86 -32.58
C LYS A 165 -15.25 14.18 -33.27
N PRO A 166 -16.22 15.03 -33.60
CA PRO A 166 -15.91 16.40 -34.01
C PRO A 166 -15.49 17.22 -32.79
N GLY A 167 -14.35 17.87 -32.83
CA GLY A 167 -13.92 18.83 -31.82
C GLY A 167 -12.61 18.49 -31.09
N ASN A 168 -12.28 19.30 -30.10
CA ASN A 168 -10.99 19.31 -29.38
C ASN A 168 -10.65 18.05 -28.55
N ASP A 169 -11.57 17.09 -28.41
CA ASP A 169 -11.34 15.85 -27.67
C ASP A 169 -10.41 14.86 -28.40
N ALA A 170 -10.20 15.03 -29.71
CA ALA A 170 -9.31 14.17 -30.51
C ALA A 170 -7.83 14.27 -30.06
N GLY A 171 -7.44 15.34 -29.40
CA GLY A 171 -6.09 15.52 -28.90
C GLY A 171 -5.77 14.71 -27.63
N LEU A 172 -6.78 14.37 -26.83
CA LEU A 172 -6.59 13.61 -25.60
C LEU A 172 -6.25 12.12 -25.87
N ASP A 173 -6.76 11.58 -26.98
CA ASP A 173 -6.48 10.19 -27.37
C ASP A 173 -5.04 9.99 -27.91
N LEU A 174 -4.31 11.07 -28.14
CA LEU A 174 -2.91 11.04 -28.55
C LEU A 174 -1.93 11.18 -27.37
N LEU A 175 -2.44 11.47 -26.16
CA LEU A 175 -1.62 11.64 -24.98
C LEU A 175 -1.47 10.33 -24.22
N PRO A 176 -0.32 10.12 -23.55
CA PRO A 176 -0.15 8.98 -22.66
C PRO A 176 -1.19 9.01 -21.53
N ASN A 177 -1.87 7.89 -21.32
CA ASN A 177 -2.79 7.69 -20.21
C ASN A 177 -2.31 6.63 -19.20
N ARG A 178 -1.08 6.11 -19.39
CA ARG A 178 -0.43 5.12 -18.54
C ARG A 178 1.01 5.54 -18.31
N SER A 179 1.38 5.73 -17.05
CA SER A 179 2.75 6.02 -16.63
C SER A 179 3.25 4.92 -15.73
N ILE A 180 4.46 4.43 -16.00
CA ILE A 180 5.10 3.35 -15.25
C ILE A 180 6.52 3.78 -14.94
N SER A 181 6.92 3.66 -13.68
CA SER A 181 8.29 3.86 -13.21
C SER A 181 8.92 2.51 -12.91
N LEU A 182 10.17 2.35 -13.30
CA LEU A 182 10.95 1.13 -13.12
C LEU A 182 12.18 1.46 -12.29
N TRP A 183 12.48 0.62 -11.30
CA TRP A 183 13.68 0.73 -10.49
C TRP A 183 14.89 0.13 -11.21
N ALA A 184 16.09 0.53 -10.81
CA ALA A 184 17.33 0.08 -11.45
C ALA A 184 17.51 -1.45 -11.43
N TYR A 185 16.88 -2.14 -10.49
CA TYR A 185 16.90 -3.60 -10.35
C TYR A 185 15.68 -4.30 -10.97
N THR A 186 14.80 -3.58 -11.65
CA THR A 186 13.63 -4.17 -12.34
C THR A 186 14.08 -4.80 -13.64
N ASP A 187 13.91 -6.13 -13.78
CA ASP A 187 14.12 -6.83 -15.03
C ASP A 187 12.86 -6.70 -15.91
N LEU A 188 13.02 -6.13 -17.09
CA LEU A 188 11.92 -5.95 -18.05
C LEU A 188 11.41 -7.27 -18.63
N SER A 189 12.22 -8.33 -18.58
CA SER A 189 11.88 -9.67 -19.05
C SER A 189 11.30 -10.57 -17.94
N ASP A 190 11.08 -10.02 -16.75
CA ASP A 190 10.57 -10.77 -15.59
C ASP A 190 9.22 -11.44 -15.91
N PRO A 191 9.14 -12.79 -15.89
CA PRO A 191 7.93 -13.51 -16.28
C PRO A 191 6.77 -13.35 -15.29
N ARG A 192 7.02 -12.73 -14.13
CA ARG A 192 5.98 -12.39 -13.15
C ARG A 192 5.07 -11.27 -13.64
N PHE A 193 5.54 -10.42 -14.57
CA PHE A 193 4.76 -9.35 -15.17
C PHE A 193 3.93 -9.87 -16.33
N LYS A 194 2.61 -9.81 -16.21
CA LYS A 194 1.68 -10.15 -17.29
C LYS A 194 0.85 -8.94 -17.67
N TRP A 195 1.06 -8.47 -18.89
CA TRP A 195 0.38 -7.31 -19.45
C TRP A 195 -0.88 -7.74 -20.23
N TYR A 196 -2.01 -7.19 -19.82
CA TYR A 196 -3.29 -7.36 -20.50
C TYR A 196 -3.78 -6.00 -21.03
N GLU A 197 -4.83 -6.02 -21.83
CA GLU A 197 -5.41 -4.80 -22.38
C GLU A 197 -5.94 -3.86 -21.29
N ASP A 198 -6.52 -4.44 -20.24
CA ASP A 198 -7.26 -3.77 -19.18
C ASP A 198 -6.56 -3.80 -17.80
N ARG A 199 -5.46 -4.53 -17.66
CA ARG A 199 -4.77 -4.68 -16.38
C ARG A 199 -3.32 -5.14 -16.52
N LEU A 200 -2.56 -4.92 -15.47
CA LEU A 200 -1.27 -5.55 -15.19
C LEU A 200 -1.45 -6.56 -14.04
N GLU A 201 -0.89 -7.75 -14.19
CA GLU A 201 -0.78 -8.72 -13.11
C GLU A 201 0.70 -8.93 -12.75
N ILE A 202 1.00 -9.01 -11.46
CA ILE A 202 2.34 -9.28 -10.93
C ILE A 202 2.22 -10.42 -9.92
N SER A 203 2.76 -11.57 -10.28
CA SER A 203 2.73 -12.76 -9.43
C SER A 203 3.94 -12.79 -8.49
N GLN A 204 3.74 -13.24 -7.26
CA GLN A 204 4.84 -13.57 -6.36
C GLN A 204 5.26 -15.01 -6.60
N HIS A 205 6.56 -15.25 -6.76
CA HIS A 205 7.17 -16.56 -6.92
C HIS A 205 8.40 -16.68 -6.03
N ALA A 206 8.42 -17.68 -5.16
CA ALA A 206 9.57 -17.95 -4.30
C ALA A 206 10.85 -18.16 -5.12
N ASN A 207 11.98 -17.74 -4.56
CA ASN A 207 13.32 -17.91 -5.14
C ASN A 207 13.59 -17.12 -6.44
N MET A 208 12.84 -16.09 -6.72
CA MET A 208 13.17 -15.13 -7.77
C MET A 208 13.78 -13.85 -7.16
N ALA A 209 14.54 -13.11 -7.92
CA ALA A 209 15.11 -11.85 -7.49
C ALA A 209 14.02 -10.81 -7.18
N SER A 210 14.33 -9.89 -6.28
CA SER A 210 13.44 -8.75 -5.98
C SER A 210 13.19 -7.93 -7.22
N THR A 211 11.95 -7.48 -7.40
CA THR A 211 11.57 -6.57 -8.47
C THR A 211 10.55 -5.56 -7.98
N LYS A 212 10.52 -4.37 -8.60
CA LYS A 212 9.61 -3.29 -8.23
C LYS A 212 9.19 -2.50 -9.45
N LEU A 213 7.94 -2.11 -9.50
CA LEU A 213 7.46 -1.10 -10.42
C LEU A 213 6.47 -0.17 -9.74
N GLY A 214 6.36 1.03 -10.25
CA GLY A 214 5.40 2.04 -9.81
C GLY A 214 4.51 2.50 -10.95
N LEU A 215 3.34 3.00 -10.61
CA LEU A 215 2.35 3.50 -11.57
C LEU A 215 1.72 4.80 -11.09
N LEU A 216 1.39 5.67 -12.03
CA LEU A 216 0.39 6.69 -11.82
C LEU A 216 -0.99 6.04 -11.98
N HIS A 217 -1.50 5.47 -10.89
CA HIS A 217 -2.71 4.65 -10.88
C HIS A 217 -3.97 5.51 -10.72
N GLN A 218 -4.67 5.75 -11.82
CA GLN A 218 -5.87 6.59 -11.87
C GLN A 218 -7.16 5.81 -11.56
N MET A 219 -7.12 4.46 -11.63
CA MET A 219 -8.29 3.59 -11.40
C MET A 219 -8.65 3.42 -9.92
N LYS A 220 -7.86 4.02 -9.02
CA LYS A 220 -8.04 4.11 -7.57
C LYS A 220 -7.95 2.78 -6.81
N THR A 221 -8.29 1.64 -7.40
CA THR A 221 -8.35 0.36 -6.69
C THR A 221 -7.42 -0.64 -7.34
N ALA A 222 -6.53 -1.23 -6.55
CA ALA A 222 -5.72 -2.39 -6.89
C ALA A 222 -6.14 -3.57 -6.03
N HIS A 223 -5.87 -4.79 -6.51
CA HIS A 223 -6.26 -6.01 -5.84
C HIS A 223 -5.05 -6.90 -5.56
N TYR A 224 -5.13 -7.70 -4.53
CA TYR A 224 -4.24 -8.83 -4.30
C TYR A 224 -5.06 -10.10 -4.14
N GLU A 225 -4.73 -11.12 -4.90
CA GLU A 225 -5.43 -12.41 -4.92
C GLU A 225 -4.51 -13.49 -4.37
N VAL A 226 -4.95 -14.20 -3.33
CA VAL A 226 -4.21 -15.29 -2.69
C VAL A 226 -5.18 -16.27 -2.03
N ASP A 227 -4.97 -17.57 -2.18
CA ASP A 227 -5.73 -18.65 -1.53
C ASP A 227 -7.26 -18.51 -1.68
N GLY A 228 -7.74 -18.04 -2.85
CA GLY A 228 -9.16 -17.83 -3.12
C GLY A 228 -9.76 -16.54 -2.55
N TYR A 229 -8.98 -15.75 -1.85
CA TYR A 229 -9.38 -14.42 -1.37
C TYR A 229 -8.93 -13.33 -2.34
N ARG A 230 -9.73 -12.27 -2.42
CA ARG A 230 -9.37 -11.02 -3.09
C ARG A 230 -9.39 -9.88 -2.09
N PHE A 231 -8.23 -9.34 -1.79
CA PHE A 231 -8.09 -8.10 -1.04
C PHE A 231 -8.10 -6.91 -2.02
N SER A 232 -8.89 -5.88 -1.72
CA SER A 232 -8.96 -4.67 -2.53
C SER A 232 -8.43 -3.49 -1.73
N LYS A 233 -7.45 -2.78 -2.27
CA LYS A 233 -6.91 -1.55 -1.70
C LYS A 233 -7.32 -0.38 -2.57
N THR A 234 -8.09 0.54 -2.00
CA THR A 234 -8.51 1.77 -2.68
C THR A 234 -7.69 2.93 -2.13
N ILE A 235 -7.14 3.74 -3.01
CA ILE A 235 -6.34 4.92 -2.71
C ILE A 235 -6.92 6.14 -3.44
N ASP A 236 -6.78 7.31 -2.85
CA ASP A 236 -7.19 8.54 -3.49
C ASP A 236 -6.19 8.93 -4.59
N TYR A 237 -6.71 9.14 -5.79
CA TYR A 237 -5.98 9.78 -6.87
C TYR A 237 -6.35 11.25 -6.96
N ARG A 238 -5.35 12.13 -6.87
CA ARG A 238 -5.50 13.58 -7.03
C ARG A 238 -4.80 13.99 -8.32
N LYS A 239 -5.58 14.49 -9.27
CA LYS A 239 -5.09 14.85 -10.59
C LYS A 239 -4.01 15.95 -10.57
N ASP A 240 -4.13 16.88 -9.61
CA ASP A 240 -3.25 18.05 -9.52
C ASP A 240 -2.10 17.85 -8.50
N ALA A 241 -1.94 16.62 -7.96
CA ALA A 241 -0.85 16.30 -7.07
C ALA A 241 0.36 15.76 -7.85
N THR A 242 1.55 16.08 -7.35
CA THR A 242 2.79 15.45 -7.77
C THR A 242 3.12 14.35 -6.77
N TYR A 243 3.39 13.16 -7.26
CA TYR A 243 3.77 12.01 -6.45
C TYR A 243 5.28 11.75 -6.55
N PRO A 244 5.91 11.19 -5.50
CA PRO A 244 7.34 10.81 -5.56
C PRO A 244 7.62 9.70 -6.57
N ASP A 245 8.87 9.31 -6.67
CA ASP A 245 9.34 8.12 -7.41
C ASP A 245 8.88 8.06 -8.88
N GLY A 246 9.06 9.18 -9.59
CA GLY A 246 8.65 9.29 -10.99
C GLY A 246 7.15 9.48 -11.18
N ASN A 247 6.50 10.12 -10.21
CA ASN A 247 5.06 10.40 -10.19
C ASN A 247 4.19 9.14 -9.96
N CYS A 248 4.61 8.28 -9.02
CA CYS A 248 3.89 7.07 -8.65
C CYS A 248 3.02 7.28 -7.41
N ASN A 249 1.74 6.91 -7.49
CA ASN A 249 0.84 6.82 -6.34
C ASN A 249 0.52 5.36 -5.95
N LEU A 250 1.02 4.40 -6.72
CA LEU A 250 0.94 2.97 -6.43
C LEU A 250 2.27 2.31 -6.80
N GLU A 251 2.85 1.58 -5.86
CA GLU A 251 4.07 0.81 -6.05
C GLU A 251 3.83 -0.63 -5.66
N ILE A 252 4.38 -1.54 -6.45
CA ILE A 252 4.33 -2.98 -6.24
C ILE A 252 5.76 -3.49 -6.15
N PHE A 253 6.11 -4.03 -5.01
CA PHE A 253 7.37 -4.71 -4.76
C PHE A 253 7.10 -6.19 -4.51
N THR A 254 7.90 -7.06 -5.06
CA THR A 254 7.89 -8.48 -4.72
C THR A 254 9.32 -8.98 -4.52
N ASP A 255 9.53 -9.61 -3.38
CA ASP A 255 10.73 -10.34 -3.05
C ASP A 255 10.41 -11.83 -3.21
N GLY A 256 11.13 -12.48 -4.09
CA GLY A 256 10.94 -13.81 -4.65
C GLY A 256 10.21 -14.87 -3.96
#